data_abce444e69683886bb39162dafd0b146
#
_entry.id   abce444e69683886bb39162dafd0b146
#
_cell.length_a   1.000
_cell.length_b   1.000
_cell.length_c   1.000
_cell.angle_alpha   90.00
_cell.angle_beta   90.00
_cell.angle_gamma   90.00
#
_symmetry.space_group_name_H-M   'P 1'
#
loop_
_entity.id
_entity.type
_entity.pdbx_description
1 polymer ?
#
loop_
_entity_poly.entity_id
_entity_poly.type
_entity_poly.pdbx_seq_one_letter_code
_entity_poly.pdbx_strand_id
1 'polypeptide(L)'
;MKKRKNTVNRILEVILWIFSIVTIYPMLMVLLTSFKSKGEASYLNISLPGEWHPENYGAVLEKDFFRSLGNSVFITLLSVILITSLSAFLSFIIARRDTRGCRITYKIITLGIIAPFTALPTIQLLQKLGMYGSRIGLCLVYAALYMPFTTMMLSGFIKGIPRELDEAAVMDGAVGWKLFVTVVFPLLKPALATTGVLNFMWVWNELQIPMYLLNSSSKWTLPLPVKIVYGQGQFSRSWNLVCADVVLVSLPVILVYIFAQKWVIAGMTAGAVKG
;
A
#
# COMPACT_ATOMS: atom_id res chain seq x y z
N MET A 1 37.90 0.11 24.57
CA MET A 1 36.68 -0.31 23.85
C MET A 1 35.65 0.83 23.63
N LYS A 2 35.38 1.71 24.57
CA LYS A 2 34.39 2.83 24.43
C LYS A 2 34.70 3.80 23.26
N LYS A 3 35.97 4.21 23.04
CA LYS A 3 36.36 5.10 21.92
C LYS A 3 36.10 4.49 20.54
N ARG A 4 36.35 3.21 20.34
CA ARG A 4 36.16 2.51 19.06
C ARG A 4 34.65 2.39 18.72
N LYS A 5 33.81 2.19 19.73
CA LYS A 5 32.35 2.15 19.57
C LYS A 5 31.79 3.52 19.13
N ASN A 6 32.32 4.62 19.66
CA ASN A 6 31.94 5.97 19.27
C ASN A 6 32.34 6.33 17.83
N THR A 7 33.51 5.84 17.37
CA THR A 7 33.95 6.09 15.98
C THR A 7 33.11 5.32 14.99
N VAL A 8 32.78 4.05 15.28
CA VAL A 8 31.89 3.24 14.42
C VAL A 8 30.48 3.88 14.35
N ASN A 9 29.94 4.34 15.48
CA ASN A 9 28.63 5.00 15.49
C ASN A 9 28.62 6.29 14.66
N ARG A 10 29.68 7.11 14.72
CA ARG A 10 29.79 8.32 13.89
C ARG A 10 29.89 8.00 12.40
N ILE A 11 30.63 6.95 12.02
CA ILE A 11 30.70 6.52 10.62
C ILE A 11 29.31 6.06 10.14
N LEU A 12 28.60 5.27 10.93
CA LEU A 12 27.23 4.84 10.61
C LEU A 12 26.29 6.02 10.49
N GLU A 13 26.40 7.01 11.37
CA GLU A 13 25.58 8.24 11.33
C GLU A 13 25.84 9.03 10.03
N VAL A 14 27.10 9.22 9.63
CA VAL A 14 27.46 9.89 8.37
C VAL A 14 26.91 9.12 7.16
N ILE A 15 27.03 7.79 7.16
CA ILE A 15 26.45 6.95 6.10
C ILE A 15 24.93 7.14 6.02
N LEU A 16 24.24 7.12 7.15
CA LEU A 16 22.80 7.34 7.20
C LEU A 16 22.40 8.74 6.68
N TRP A 17 23.17 9.79 7.02
CA TRP A 17 22.94 11.13 6.46
C TRP A 17 23.09 11.18 4.95
N ILE A 18 24.14 10.52 4.39
CA ILE A 18 24.36 10.44 2.95
C ILE A 18 23.17 9.74 2.27
N PHE A 19 22.72 8.60 2.80
CA PHE A 19 21.55 7.90 2.28
C PHE A 19 20.28 8.76 2.35
N SER A 20 20.09 9.51 3.44
CA SER A 20 18.95 10.43 3.58
C SER A 20 18.97 11.52 2.52
N ILE A 21 20.13 12.13 2.25
CA ILE A 21 20.28 13.15 1.21
C ILE A 21 19.97 12.58 -0.19
N VAL A 22 20.49 11.38 -0.50
CA VAL A 22 20.22 10.70 -1.79
C VAL A 22 18.72 10.42 -1.97
N THR A 23 18.02 10.07 -0.90
CA THR A 23 16.57 9.81 -0.92
C THR A 23 15.74 11.10 -1.05
N ILE A 24 16.16 12.17 -0.37
CA ILE A 24 15.46 13.46 -0.39
C ILE A 24 15.65 14.20 -1.72
N TYR A 25 16.80 14.03 -2.37
CA TYR A 25 17.13 14.72 -3.62
C TYR A 25 16.05 14.62 -4.72
N PRO A 26 15.59 13.39 -5.13
CA PRO A 26 14.54 13.29 -6.14
C PRO A 26 13.19 13.86 -5.69
N MET A 27 12.88 13.81 -4.39
CA MET A 27 11.65 14.41 -3.88
C MET A 27 11.66 15.93 -3.97
N LEU A 28 12.78 16.56 -3.62
CA LEU A 28 12.98 18.00 -3.78
C LEU A 28 12.95 18.41 -5.25
N MET A 29 13.56 17.60 -6.14
CA MET A 29 13.53 17.84 -7.57
C MET A 29 12.09 17.86 -8.11
N VAL A 30 11.27 16.88 -7.75
CA VAL A 30 9.85 16.83 -8.13
C VAL A 30 9.10 18.04 -7.59
N LEU A 31 9.30 18.38 -6.32
CA LEU A 31 8.63 19.51 -5.68
C LEU A 31 9.01 20.84 -6.36
N LEU A 32 10.29 21.10 -6.61
CA LEU A 32 10.73 22.32 -7.29
C LEU A 32 10.25 22.35 -8.75
N THR A 33 10.33 21.22 -9.46
CA THR A 33 9.89 21.13 -10.86
C THR A 33 8.39 21.37 -11.01
N SER A 34 7.58 21.04 -10.01
CA SER A 34 6.14 21.30 -10.03
C SER A 34 5.77 22.79 -10.08
N PHE A 35 6.67 23.67 -9.65
CA PHE A 35 6.49 25.12 -9.68
C PHE A 35 7.20 25.81 -10.86
N LYS A 36 7.88 25.08 -11.74
CA LYS A 36 8.60 25.63 -12.90
C LYS A 36 7.68 25.83 -14.10
N SER A 37 8.12 26.70 -15.02
CA SER A 37 7.56 26.78 -16.35
C SER A 37 7.79 25.47 -17.13
N LYS A 38 7.02 25.23 -18.21
CA LYS A 38 7.19 24.03 -19.05
C LYS A 38 8.61 23.89 -19.61
N GLY A 39 9.26 25.00 -19.97
CA GLY A 39 10.62 25.04 -20.50
C GLY A 39 11.64 24.64 -19.45
N GLU A 40 11.61 25.28 -18.28
CA GLU A 40 12.54 24.99 -17.17
C GLU A 40 12.34 23.57 -16.61
N ALA A 41 11.11 23.08 -16.55
CA ALA A 41 10.78 21.74 -16.06
C ALA A 41 11.40 20.62 -16.91
N SER A 42 11.73 20.87 -18.17
CA SER A 42 12.33 19.87 -19.07
C SER A 42 13.73 19.45 -18.66
N TYR A 43 14.45 20.31 -17.90
CA TYR A 43 15.80 20.00 -17.41
C TYR A 43 15.83 19.09 -16.17
N LEU A 44 14.74 18.89 -15.47
CA LEU A 44 14.61 18.02 -14.29
C LEU A 44 15.77 18.20 -13.29
N ASN A 45 16.01 19.40 -12.86
CA ASN A 45 17.07 19.77 -11.92
C ASN A 45 16.53 20.42 -10.65
N ILE A 46 17.37 20.56 -9.60
CA ILE A 46 17.02 21.17 -8.32
C ILE A 46 17.20 22.69 -8.28
N SER A 47 17.43 23.37 -9.46
CA SER A 47 17.45 24.83 -9.46
C SER A 47 16.12 25.39 -8.99
N LEU A 48 16.17 26.53 -8.33
CA LEU A 48 14.94 27.26 -8.00
C LEU A 48 14.25 27.73 -9.30
N PRO A 49 12.91 27.80 -9.33
CA PRO A 49 12.19 28.39 -10.45
C PRO A 49 12.60 29.85 -10.67
N GLY A 50 12.79 30.26 -11.92
CA GLY A 50 13.01 31.69 -12.26
C GLY A 50 11.75 32.51 -11.95
N GLU A 51 10.58 31.94 -12.26
CA GLU A 51 9.26 32.40 -11.84
C GLU A 51 8.48 31.25 -11.26
N TRP A 52 7.68 31.54 -10.21
CA TRP A 52 6.88 30.51 -9.53
C TRP A 52 5.53 30.36 -10.22
N HIS A 53 5.22 29.14 -10.66
CA HIS A 53 4.01 28.77 -11.40
C HIS A 53 3.05 27.88 -10.56
N PRO A 54 2.37 28.43 -9.52
CA PRO A 54 1.41 27.67 -8.73
C PRO A 54 0.17 27.26 -9.53
N GLU A 55 -0.11 27.92 -10.66
CA GLU A 55 -1.17 27.60 -11.62
C GLU A 55 -1.04 26.17 -12.20
N ASN A 56 0.15 25.56 -12.16
CA ASN A 56 0.32 24.15 -12.54
C ASN A 56 -0.59 23.21 -11.74
N TYR A 57 -0.76 23.50 -10.45
CA TYR A 57 -1.65 22.73 -9.59
C TYR A 57 -3.13 22.94 -9.95
N GLY A 58 -3.52 24.18 -10.28
CA GLY A 58 -4.86 24.50 -10.78
C GLY A 58 -5.19 23.70 -12.04
N ALA A 59 -4.26 23.71 -13.01
CA ALA A 59 -4.42 22.97 -14.26
C ALA A 59 -4.55 21.44 -14.07
N VAL A 60 -3.91 20.87 -13.04
CA VAL A 60 -4.06 19.46 -12.68
C VAL A 60 -5.42 19.19 -12.04
N LEU A 61 -5.86 20.05 -11.12
CA LEU A 61 -7.13 19.89 -10.40
C LEU A 61 -8.37 19.99 -11.31
N GLU A 62 -8.28 20.73 -12.42
CA GLU A 62 -9.36 20.89 -13.40
C GLU A 62 -9.61 19.64 -14.26
N LYS A 63 -8.62 18.73 -14.37
CA LYS A 63 -8.66 17.56 -15.28
C LYS A 63 -9.12 16.27 -14.60
N ASP A 64 -10.39 16.19 -14.24
CA ASP A 64 -10.97 14.95 -13.66
C ASP A 64 -10.27 14.44 -12.38
N PHE A 65 -9.45 15.28 -11.75
CA PHE A 65 -8.66 14.93 -10.55
C PHE A 65 -9.56 14.41 -9.43
N PHE A 66 -10.61 15.16 -9.09
CA PHE A 66 -11.52 14.77 -7.99
C PHE A 66 -12.26 13.47 -8.27
N ARG A 67 -12.57 13.18 -9.53
CA ARG A 67 -13.16 11.89 -9.92
C ARG A 67 -12.18 10.75 -9.69
N SER A 68 -10.94 10.92 -10.15
CA SER A 68 -9.87 9.92 -9.97
C SER A 68 -9.51 9.75 -8.49
N LEU A 69 -9.52 10.83 -7.70
CA LEU A 69 -9.37 10.79 -6.25
C LEU A 69 -10.47 9.95 -5.59
N GLY A 70 -11.74 10.22 -5.93
CA GLY A 70 -12.87 9.44 -5.42
C GLY A 70 -12.77 7.95 -5.79
N ASN A 71 -12.33 7.64 -7.02
CA ASN A 71 -12.08 6.27 -7.44
C ASN A 71 -10.96 5.60 -6.63
N SER A 72 -9.82 6.30 -6.44
CA SER A 72 -8.70 5.79 -5.64
C SER A 72 -9.12 5.54 -4.20
N VAL A 73 -9.81 6.48 -3.57
CA VAL A 73 -10.31 6.31 -2.19
C VAL A 73 -11.24 5.11 -2.10
N PHE A 74 -12.23 5.01 -3.00
CA PHE A 74 -13.19 3.91 -3.01
C PHE A 74 -12.49 2.55 -3.20
N ILE A 75 -11.64 2.42 -4.23
CA ILE A 75 -10.95 1.17 -4.55
C ILE A 75 -10.00 0.79 -3.42
N THR A 76 -9.23 1.74 -2.89
CA THR A 76 -8.27 1.46 -1.82
C THR A 76 -8.98 1.05 -0.53
N LEU A 77 -9.97 1.79 -0.07
CA LEU A 77 -10.68 1.46 1.16
C LEU A 77 -11.41 0.11 1.05
N LEU A 78 -12.13 -0.12 -0.04
CA LEU A 78 -12.83 -1.39 -0.25
C LEU A 78 -11.84 -2.56 -0.31
N SER A 79 -10.73 -2.42 -1.04
CA SER A 79 -9.69 -3.46 -1.12
C SER A 79 -9.05 -3.73 0.24
N VAL A 80 -8.67 -2.69 0.99
CA VAL A 80 -8.08 -2.85 2.33
C VAL A 80 -9.05 -3.55 3.28
N ILE A 81 -10.32 -3.16 3.27
CA ILE A 81 -11.35 -3.83 4.09
C ILE A 81 -11.48 -5.30 3.72
N LEU A 82 -11.57 -5.62 2.43
CA LEU A 82 -11.67 -7.00 1.94
C LEU A 82 -10.43 -7.81 2.34
N ILE A 83 -9.22 -7.30 2.04
CA ILE A 83 -7.97 -7.99 2.34
C ILE A 83 -7.84 -8.24 3.84
N THR A 84 -7.99 -7.21 4.66
CA THR A 84 -7.77 -7.32 6.10
C THR A 84 -8.82 -8.19 6.79
N SER A 85 -10.10 -8.05 6.42
CA SER A 85 -11.18 -8.84 7.02
C SER A 85 -11.09 -10.32 6.67
N LEU A 86 -10.90 -10.64 5.37
CA LEU A 86 -10.78 -12.03 4.91
C LEU A 86 -9.51 -12.68 5.48
N SER A 87 -8.39 -11.95 5.48
CA SER A 87 -7.14 -12.46 6.04
C SER A 87 -7.21 -12.67 7.56
N ALA A 88 -7.86 -11.78 8.30
CA ALA A 88 -8.01 -11.92 9.75
C ALA A 88 -8.80 -13.18 10.12
N PHE A 89 -9.93 -13.39 9.45
CA PHE A 89 -10.77 -14.56 9.67
C PHE A 89 -10.05 -15.86 9.28
N LEU A 90 -9.43 -15.87 8.11
CA LEU A 90 -8.68 -17.03 7.62
C LEU A 90 -7.48 -17.35 8.52
N SER A 91 -6.75 -16.32 8.95
CA SER A 91 -5.60 -16.46 9.86
C SER A 91 -6.02 -17.02 11.23
N PHE A 92 -7.18 -16.63 11.74
CA PHE A 92 -7.72 -17.18 12.97
C PHE A 92 -7.97 -18.68 12.85
N ILE A 93 -8.64 -19.11 11.78
CA ILE A 93 -8.92 -20.54 11.55
C ILE A 93 -7.60 -21.32 11.43
N ILE A 94 -6.66 -20.84 10.62
CA ILE A 94 -5.37 -21.50 10.37
C ILE A 94 -4.52 -21.56 11.65
N ALA A 95 -4.49 -20.49 12.44
CA ALA A 95 -3.63 -20.43 13.63
C ALA A 95 -4.17 -21.24 14.81
N ARG A 96 -5.49 -21.40 14.92
CA ARG A 96 -6.14 -22.08 16.05
C ARG A 96 -6.49 -23.54 15.77
N ARG A 97 -6.69 -23.92 14.50
CA ARG A 97 -7.00 -25.31 14.11
C ARG A 97 -5.76 -25.98 13.51
N ASP A 98 -5.20 -26.96 14.21
CA ASP A 98 -4.11 -27.79 13.70
C ASP A 98 -4.63 -29.00 12.95
N THR A 99 -5.40 -28.80 11.89
CA THR A 99 -5.87 -29.85 11.00
C THR A 99 -5.01 -29.93 9.75
N ARG A 100 -4.98 -31.13 9.11
CA ARG A 100 -4.29 -31.34 7.84
C ARG A 100 -4.79 -30.36 6.75
N GLY A 101 -6.11 -30.12 6.71
CA GLY A 101 -6.74 -29.16 5.79
C GLY A 101 -6.24 -27.75 6.00
N CYS A 102 -6.22 -27.26 7.25
CA CYS A 102 -5.72 -25.90 7.56
C CYS A 102 -4.24 -25.72 7.17
N ARG A 103 -3.42 -26.75 7.39
CA ARG A 103 -2.00 -26.73 6.99
C ARG A 103 -1.82 -26.68 5.47
N ILE A 104 -2.63 -27.44 4.72
CA ILE A 104 -2.61 -27.41 3.24
C ILE A 104 -3.11 -26.06 2.73
N THR A 105 -4.23 -25.56 3.25
CA THR A 105 -4.79 -24.24 2.88
C THR A 105 -3.76 -23.12 3.11
N TYR A 106 -3.09 -23.13 4.27
CA TYR A 106 -2.04 -22.14 4.56
C TYR A 106 -0.90 -22.20 3.55
N LYS A 107 -0.42 -23.41 3.20
CA LYS A 107 0.63 -23.58 2.19
C LYS A 107 0.21 -23.07 0.82
N ILE A 108 -1.02 -23.40 0.38
CA ILE A 108 -1.55 -22.95 -0.93
C ILE A 108 -1.64 -21.42 -0.96
N ILE A 109 -2.18 -20.82 0.09
CA ILE A 109 -2.31 -19.37 0.15
C ILE A 109 -0.94 -18.69 0.15
N THR A 110 0.01 -19.18 0.97
CA THR A 110 1.35 -18.59 1.05
C THR A 110 2.13 -18.72 -0.27
N LEU A 111 1.86 -19.74 -1.09
CA LEU A 111 2.40 -19.82 -2.45
C LEU A 111 1.97 -18.62 -3.31
N GLY A 112 0.81 -18.04 -3.04
CA GLY A 112 0.35 -16.82 -3.72
C GLY A 112 1.26 -15.60 -3.54
N ILE A 113 2.14 -15.57 -2.51
CA ILE A 113 3.11 -14.48 -2.32
C ILE A 113 4.14 -14.46 -3.46
N ILE A 114 4.48 -15.62 -4.00
CA ILE A 114 5.49 -15.78 -5.06
C ILE A 114 4.85 -15.65 -6.46
N ALA A 115 3.54 -15.81 -6.56
CA ALA A 115 2.83 -15.77 -7.83
C ALA A 115 2.80 -14.33 -8.40
N PRO A 116 3.41 -14.08 -9.57
CA PRO A 116 3.37 -12.75 -10.17
C PRO A 116 1.98 -12.45 -10.71
N PHE A 117 1.62 -11.17 -10.73
CA PHE A 117 0.44 -10.73 -11.46
C PHE A 117 0.62 -10.99 -12.97
N THR A 118 -0.34 -11.69 -13.57
CA THR A 118 -0.37 -11.97 -14.99
C THR A 118 -1.60 -11.31 -15.63
N ALA A 119 -1.37 -10.26 -16.44
CA ALA A 119 -2.46 -9.42 -16.96
C ALA A 119 -3.43 -10.21 -17.83
N LEU A 120 -2.94 -10.95 -18.85
CA LEU A 120 -3.80 -11.60 -19.83
C LEU A 120 -4.74 -12.65 -19.22
N PRO A 121 -4.29 -13.62 -18.42
CA PRO A 121 -5.19 -14.57 -17.76
C PRO A 121 -6.20 -13.90 -16.83
N THR A 122 -5.78 -12.84 -16.12
CA THR A 122 -6.67 -12.09 -15.22
C THR A 122 -7.76 -11.36 -16.01
N ILE A 123 -7.42 -10.72 -17.14
CA ILE A 123 -8.39 -10.09 -18.03
C ILE A 123 -9.40 -11.12 -18.52
N GLN A 124 -8.95 -12.27 -19.04
CA GLN A 124 -9.82 -13.33 -19.53
C GLN A 124 -10.76 -13.86 -18.46
N LEU A 125 -10.26 -14.05 -17.23
CA LEU A 125 -11.08 -14.46 -16.10
C LEU A 125 -12.15 -13.44 -15.78
N LEU A 126 -11.78 -12.15 -15.66
CA LEU A 126 -12.71 -11.08 -15.36
C LEU A 126 -13.74 -10.88 -16.48
N GLN A 127 -13.38 -11.08 -17.76
CA GLN A 127 -14.32 -11.07 -18.88
C GLN A 127 -15.35 -12.20 -18.75
N LYS A 128 -14.93 -13.42 -18.47
CA LYS A 128 -15.82 -14.57 -18.23
C LYS A 128 -16.77 -14.35 -17.07
N LEU A 129 -16.32 -13.63 -16.03
CA LEU A 129 -17.14 -13.29 -14.86
C LEU A 129 -18.00 -12.02 -15.06
N GLY A 130 -17.91 -11.35 -16.22
CA GLY A 130 -18.61 -10.09 -16.46
C GLY A 130 -18.11 -8.91 -15.62
N MET A 131 -16.90 -9.00 -15.06
CA MET A 131 -16.34 -8.03 -14.11
C MET A 131 -15.17 -7.21 -14.70
N TYR A 132 -14.78 -7.44 -15.95
CA TYR A 132 -13.73 -6.66 -16.61
C TYR A 132 -14.15 -5.19 -16.75
N GLY A 133 -13.23 -4.29 -16.51
CA GLY A 133 -13.47 -2.85 -16.51
C GLY A 133 -14.28 -2.35 -15.31
N SER A 134 -14.53 -3.18 -14.29
CA SER A 134 -15.24 -2.76 -13.07
C SER A 134 -14.30 -2.48 -11.91
N ARG A 135 -14.65 -1.49 -11.06
CA ARG A 135 -13.90 -1.18 -9.83
C ARG A 135 -13.93 -2.35 -8.84
N ILE A 136 -15.06 -3.07 -8.77
CA ILE A 136 -15.20 -4.23 -7.88
C ILE A 136 -14.30 -5.37 -8.36
N GLY A 137 -14.24 -5.63 -9.68
CA GLY A 137 -13.31 -6.62 -10.24
C GLY A 137 -11.87 -6.31 -9.88
N LEU A 138 -11.47 -5.04 -9.95
CA LEU A 138 -10.13 -4.61 -9.52
C LEU A 138 -9.89 -4.85 -8.02
N CYS A 139 -10.87 -4.54 -7.15
CA CYS A 139 -10.76 -4.79 -5.70
C CYS A 139 -10.59 -6.28 -5.38
N LEU A 140 -11.28 -7.16 -6.11
CA LEU A 140 -11.14 -8.62 -5.94
C LEU A 140 -9.76 -9.11 -6.39
N VAL A 141 -9.21 -8.54 -7.45
CA VAL A 141 -7.83 -8.84 -7.89
C VAL A 141 -6.83 -8.41 -6.82
N TYR A 142 -6.98 -7.22 -6.24
CA TYR A 142 -6.13 -6.78 -5.13
C TYR A 142 -6.28 -7.68 -3.91
N ALA A 143 -7.50 -8.10 -3.59
CA ALA A 143 -7.71 -9.05 -2.51
C ALA A 143 -6.96 -10.38 -2.76
N ALA A 144 -7.04 -10.91 -3.96
CA ALA A 144 -6.33 -12.15 -4.33
C ALA A 144 -4.80 -12.00 -4.24
N LEU A 145 -4.25 -10.85 -4.63
CA LEU A 145 -2.80 -10.61 -4.65
C LEU A 145 -2.21 -10.34 -3.26
N TYR A 146 -2.90 -9.57 -2.41
CA TYR A 146 -2.33 -9.10 -1.14
C TYR A 146 -2.81 -9.89 0.09
N MET A 147 -3.91 -10.65 -0.03
CA MET A 147 -4.39 -11.54 1.04
C MET A 147 -3.35 -12.59 1.49
N PRO A 148 -2.53 -13.20 0.60
CA PRO A 148 -1.52 -14.18 1.01
C PRO A 148 -0.53 -13.64 2.03
N PHE A 149 0.08 -12.49 1.75
CA PHE A 149 1.02 -11.83 2.66
C PHE A 149 0.36 -11.42 3.96
N THR A 150 -0.83 -10.81 3.87
CA THR A 150 -1.60 -10.37 5.04
C THR A 150 -1.97 -11.55 5.94
N THR A 151 -2.39 -12.66 5.34
CA THR A 151 -2.71 -13.90 6.07
C THR A 151 -1.48 -14.47 6.77
N MET A 152 -0.33 -14.47 6.10
CA MET A 152 0.94 -14.93 6.70
C MET A 152 1.29 -14.10 7.94
N MET A 153 1.25 -12.76 7.82
CA MET A 153 1.54 -11.85 8.93
C MET A 153 0.58 -12.04 10.10
N LEU A 154 -0.73 -12.03 9.84
CA LEU A 154 -1.74 -12.15 10.88
C LEU A 154 -1.71 -13.53 11.54
N SER A 155 -1.46 -14.61 10.78
CA SER A 155 -1.30 -15.96 11.35
C SER A 155 -0.13 -16.05 12.31
N GLY A 156 0.99 -15.40 11.96
CA GLY A 156 2.16 -15.30 12.84
C GLY A 156 1.83 -14.59 14.15
N PHE A 157 1.08 -13.50 14.06
CA PHE A 157 0.66 -12.71 15.22
C PHE A 157 -0.31 -13.49 16.11
N ILE A 158 -1.33 -14.15 15.54
CA ILE A 158 -2.31 -14.96 16.30
C ILE A 158 -1.64 -16.12 17.02
N LYS A 159 -0.66 -16.79 16.40
CA LYS A 159 0.12 -17.86 17.04
C LYS A 159 0.90 -17.38 18.27
N GLY A 160 1.18 -16.08 18.34
CA GLY A 160 1.83 -15.47 19.48
C GLY A 160 0.90 -15.11 20.64
N ILE A 161 -0.41 -15.17 20.45
CA ILE A 161 -1.41 -14.94 21.50
C ILE A 161 -1.53 -16.24 22.31
N PRO A 162 -1.37 -16.20 23.65
CA PRO A 162 -1.52 -17.38 24.52
C PRO A 162 -2.87 -18.06 24.33
N ARG A 163 -2.88 -19.41 24.29
CA ARG A 163 -4.12 -20.19 24.12
C ARG A 163 -5.00 -20.19 25.36
N GLU A 164 -4.43 -19.91 26.50
CA GLU A 164 -5.11 -19.81 27.80
C GLU A 164 -6.21 -18.74 27.78
N LEU A 165 -6.05 -17.68 26.94
CA LEU A 165 -7.08 -16.67 26.73
C LEU A 165 -8.29 -17.23 25.96
N ASP A 166 -8.03 -18.12 25.00
CA ASP A 166 -9.11 -18.80 24.25
C ASP A 166 -9.84 -19.77 25.15
N GLU A 167 -9.12 -20.53 25.99
CA GLU A 167 -9.68 -21.50 26.94
C GLU A 167 -10.56 -20.82 27.98
N ALA A 168 -10.11 -19.72 28.57
CA ALA A 168 -10.89 -18.91 29.50
C ALA A 168 -12.18 -18.40 28.84
N ALA A 169 -12.11 -17.90 27.61
CA ALA A 169 -13.28 -17.41 26.89
C ALA A 169 -14.27 -18.55 26.53
N VAL A 170 -13.78 -19.76 26.26
CA VAL A 170 -14.62 -20.94 26.04
C VAL A 170 -15.35 -21.32 27.28
N MET A 171 -14.72 -21.23 28.47
CA MET A 171 -15.40 -21.46 29.76
C MET A 171 -16.53 -20.45 30.01
N ASP A 172 -16.38 -19.21 29.50
CA ASP A 172 -17.40 -18.15 29.51
C ASP A 172 -18.45 -18.30 28.37
N GLY A 173 -18.42 -19.42 27.62
CA GLY A 173 -19.37 -19.71 26.54
C GLY A 173 -19.10 -18.97 25.22
N ALA A 174 -17.88 -18.42 25.00
CA ALA A 174 -17.50 -17.83 23.76
C ALA A 174 -16.82 -18.86 22.84
N VAL A 175 -17.56 -19.41 21.87
CA VAL A 175 -17.05 -20.41 20.90
C VAL A 175 -17.11 -19.88 19.46
N GLY A 176 -16.23 -20.37 18.60
CA GLY A 176 -16.24 -20.10 17.15
C GLY A 176 -16.16 -18.62 16.82
N TRP A 177 -17.17 -18.07 16.15
CA TRP A 177 -17.22 -16.65 15.76
C TRP A 177 -17.22 -15.70 16.96
N LYS A 178 -17.92 -16.07 18.04
CA LYS A 178 -17.94 -15.25 19.26
C LYS A 178 -16.54 -15.13 19.86
N LEU A 179 -15.77 -16.23 19.95
CA LEU A 179 -14.38 -16.21 20.40
C LEU A 179 -13.52 -15.29 19.53
N PHE A 180 -13.67 -15.38 18.20
CA PHE A 180 -12.92 -14.50 17.29
C PHE A 180 -13.21 -13.03 17.56
N VAL A 181 -14.48 -12.63 17.61
CA VAL A 181 -14.86 -11.20 17.72
C VAL A 181 -14.57 -10.63 19.12
N THR A 182 -14.80 -11.43 20.19
CA THR A 182 -14.70 -10.91 21.56
C THR A 182 -13.29 -10.97 22.12
N VAL A 183 -12.46 -11.92 21.69
CA VAL A 183 -11.12 -12.13 22.25
C VAL A 183 -10.03 -11.86 21.22
N VAL A 184 -10.04 -12.58 20.10
CA VAL A 184 -8.90 -12.55 19.16
C VAL A 184 -8.85 -11.24 18.37
N PHE A 185 -9.97 -10.78 17.83
CA PHE A 185 -10.03 -9.57 17.01
C PHE A 185 -9.58 -8.30 17.76
N PRO A 186 -9.99 -8.04 19.02
CA PRO A 186 -9.46 -6.92 19.80
C PRO A 186 -7.93 -6.97 19.99
N LEU A 187 -7.39 -8.16 20.24
CA LEU A 187 -5.95 -8.35 20.40
C LEU A 187 -5.18 -8.20 19.07
N LEU A 188 -5.86 -8.42 17.94
CA LEU A 188 -5.29 -8.24 16.61
C LEU A 188 -5.22 -6.77 16.16
N LYS A 189 -5.87 -5.83 16.82
CA LYS A 189 -5.94 -4.42 16.39
C LYS A 189 -4.58 -3.83 15.97
N PRO A 190 -3.47 -4.02 16.71
CA PRO A 190 -2.17 -3.49 16.27
C PRO A 190 -1.69 -4.13 14.96
N ALA A 191 -1.83 -5.44 14.80
CA ALA A 191 -1.42 -6.15 13.59
C ALA A 191 -2.33 -5.82 12.40
N LEU A 192 -3.64 -5.64 12.62
CA LEU A 192 -4.59 -5.17 11.61
C LEU A 192 -4.28 -3.74 11.16
N ALA A 193 -3.92 -2.85 12.08
CA ALA A 193 -3.51 -1.51 11.74
C ALA A 193 -2.26 -1.52 10.86
N THR A 194 -1.24 -2.29 11.23
CA THR A 194 0.00 -2.45 10.45
C THR A 194 -0.27 -3.00 9.05
N THR A 195 -0.98 -4.12 8.95
CA THR A 195 -1.29 -4.73 7.65
C THR A 195 -2.23 -3.87 6.82
N GLY A 196 -3.16 -3.16 7.46
CA GLY A 196 -4.06 -2.21 6.81
C GLY A 196 -3.31 -1.06 6.15
N VAL A 197 -2.32 -0.47 6.85
CA VAL A 197 -1.47 0.59 6.29
C VAL A 197 -0.62 0.09 5.13
N LEU A 198 0.00 -1.08 5.26
CA LEU A 198 0.79 -1.67 4.17
C LEU A 198 -0.07 -1.93 2.93
N ASN A 199 -1.25 -2.54 3.10
CA ASN A 199 -2.19 -2.76 2.01
C ASN A 199 -2.69 -1.45 1.40
N PHE A 200 -2.95 -0.41 2.22
CA PHE A 200 -3.28 0.92 1.73
C PHE A 200 -2.19 1.47 0.82
N MET A 201 -0.93 1.43 1.27
CA MET A 201 0.20 1.93 0.49
C MET A 201 0.37 1.17 -0.83
N TRP A 202 0.23 -0.14 -0.84
CA TRP A 202 0.34 -0.95 -2.06
C TRP A 202 -0.78 -0.66 -3.04
N VAL A 203 -2.03 -0.68 -2.60
CA VAL A 203 -3.18 -0.44 -3.48
C VAL A 203 -3.22 0.99 -3.99
N TRP A 204 -2.90 1.98 -3.14
CA TRP A 204 -2.91 3.40 -3.54
C TRP A 204 -1.89 3.72 -4.60
N ASN A 205 -0.67 3.20 -4.46
CA ASN A 205 0.43 3.49 -5.38
C ASN A 205 0.42 2.60 -6.64
N GLU A 206 -0.52 1.64 -6.72
CA GLU A 206 -0.56 0.69 -7.84
C GLU A 206 -1.01 1.38 -9.13
N LEU A 207 -0.16 1.29 -10.14
CA LEU A 207 -0.39 1.90 -11.45
C LEU A 207 -0.67 0.87 -12.54
N GLN A 208 0.06 -0.26 -12.53
CA GLN A 208 0.05 -1.21 -13.65
C GLN A 208 -1.26 -2.00 -13.73
N ILE A 209 -1.73 -2.50 -12.60
CA ILE A 209 -2.94 -3.34 -12.55
C ILE A 209 -4.18 -2.56 -12.98
N PRO A 210 -4.45 -1.32 -12.47
CA PRO A 210 -5.55 -0.50 -12.95
C PRO A 210 -5.44 -0.18 -14.45
N MET A 211 -4.23 0.04 -14.96
CA MET A 211 -4.00 0.33 -16.37
C MET A 211 -4.45 -0.82 -17.28
N TYR A 212 -4.29 -2.07 -16.85
CA TYR A 212 -4.74 -3.24 -17.61
C TYR A 212 -6.21 -3.56 -17.41
N LEU A 213 -6.76 -3.27 -16.22
CA LEU A 213 -8.08 -3.76 -15.84
C LEU A 213 -9.19 -2.69 -15.94
N LEU A 214 -8.87 -1.39 -15.96
CA LEU A 214 -9.84 -0.32 -16.12
C LEU A 214 -9.84 0.23 -17.54
N ASN A 215 -10.91 -0.02 -18.26
CA ASN A 215 -11.06 0.30 -19.69
C ASN A 215 -11.65 1.69 -19.98
N SER A 216 -11.97 2.47 -18.95
CA SER A 216 -12.62 3.80 -19.09
C SER A 216 -11.93 4.82 -18.18
N SER A 217 -11.68 6.04 -18.73
CA SER A 217 -11.10 7.16 -17.97
C SER A 217 -11.95 7.59 -16.78
N SER A 218 -13.27 7.39 -16.86
CA SER A 218 -14.18 7.70 -15.74
C SER A 218 -13.94 6.84 -14.49
N LYS A 219 -13.26 5.71 -14.63
CA LYS A 219 -12.97 4.76 -13.56
C LYS A 219 -11.51 4.79 -13.11
N TRP A 220 -10.64 5.57 -13.76
CA TRP A 220 -9.23 5.62 -13.46
C TRP A 220 -8.93 6.03 -12.02
N THR A 221 -7.89 5.43 -11.47
CA THR A 221 -7.30 5.83 -10.18
C THR A 221 -6.34 7.00 -10.36
N LEU A 222 -6.02 7.69 -9.31
CA LEU A 222 -5.18 8.90 -9.32
C LEU A 222 -3.82 8.75 -10.00
N PRO A 223 -3.06 7.65 -9.84
CA PRO A 223 -1.78 7.48 -10.54
C PRO A 223 -1.90 7.31 -12.06
N LEU A 224 -3.06 6.92 -12.59
CA LEU A 224 -3.26 6.63 -14.02
C LEU A 224 -3.18 7.86 -14.94
N PRO A 225 -3.83 9.00 -14.63
CA PRO A 225 -3.77 10.20 -15.47
C PRO A 225 -2.35 10.71 -15.69
N VAL A 226 -1.48 10.64 -14.68
CA VAL A 226 -0.07 11.04 -14.78
C VAL A 226 0.63 10.38 -15.98
N LYS A 227 0.46 9.08 -16.13
CA LYS A 227 1.11 8.33 -17.21
C LYS A 227 0.47 8.56 -18.57
N ILE A 228 -0.85 8.65 -18.63
CA ILE A 228 -1.59 8.65 -19.90
C ILE A 228 -1.75 10.06 -20.46
N VAL A 229 -2.12 11.03 -19.63
CA VAL A 229 -2.43 12.40 -20.10
C VAL A 229 -1.16 13.23 -20.28
N TYR A 230 -0.20 13.10 -19.37
CA TYR A 230 1.01 13.92 -19.38
C TYR A 230 2.23 13.17 -19.95
N GLY A 231 2.18 11.85 -20.04
CA GLY A 231 3.29 11.01 -20.51
C GLY A 231 3.28 10.70 -22.02
N GLN A 232 2.22 11.07 -22.77
CA GLN A 232 2.12 10.81 -24.21
C GLN A 232 2.91 11.84 -25.02
N GLY A 233 4.01 11.39 -25.63
CA GLY A 233 4.83 12.13 -26.58
C GLY A 233 6.23 12.48 -26.07
N GLN A 234 7.27 12.06 -26.81
CA GLN A 234 8.67 12.31 -26.44
C GLN A 234 9.04 13.81 -26.40
N PHE A 235 8.34 14.66 -27.16
CA PHE A 235 8.64 16.08 -27.31
C PHE A 235 7.62 17.03 -26.64
N SER A 236 6.50 16.52 -26.12
CA SER A 236 5.42 17.33 -25.54
C SER A 236 5.19 17.09 -24.05
N ARG A 237 6.13 16.48 -23.36
CA ARG A 237 5.98 16.21 -21.92
C ARG A 237 5.96 17.51 -21.11
N SER A 238 4.84 17.77 -20.46
CA SER A 238 4.72 18.87 -19.50
C SER A 238 5.17 18.38 -18.12
N TRP A 239 6.50 18.31 -17.92
CA TRP A 239 7.09 17.82 -16.68
C TRP A 239 6.66 18.61 -15.45
N ASN A 240 6.37 19.90 -15.61
CA ASN A 240 5.79 20.75 -14.57
C ASN A 240 4.45 20.17 -14.07
N LEU A 241 3.54 19.82 -14.99
CA LEU A 241 2.24 19.23 -14.64
C LEU A 241 2.36 17.81 -14.11
N VAL A 242 3.26 16.99 -14.67
CA VAL A 242 3.56 15.66 -14.16
C VAL A 242 4.02 15.72 -12.71
N CYS A 243 4.97 16.62 -12.41
CA CYS A 243 5.48 16.79 -11.06
C CYS A 243 4.43 17.36 -10.10
N ALA A 244 3.60 18.31 -10.55
CA ALA A 244 2.49 18.83 -9.74
C ALA A 244 1.46 17.74 -9.40
N ASP A 245 1.13 16.88 -10.37
CA ASP A 245 0.22 15.74 -10.14
C ASP A 245 0.84 14.71 -9.18
N VAL A 246 2.12 14.35 -9.36
CA VAL A 246 2.83 13.44 -8.43
C VAL A 246 2.83 13.98 -7.01
N VAL A 247 3.04 15.28 -6.81
CA VAL A 247 2.94 15.90 -5.47
C VAL A 247 1.54 15.72 -4.89
N LEU A 248 0.50 16.05 -5.66
CA LEU A 248 -0.90 15.91 -5.21
C LEU A 248 -1.27 14.45 -4.90
N VAL A 249 -0.86 13.51 -5.75
CA VAL A 249 -1.11 12.07 -5.56
C VAL A 249 -0.38 11.52 -4.31
N SER A 250 0.77 12.11 -3.97
CA SER A 250 1.55 11.69 -2.79
C SER A 250 0.97 12.18 -1.47
N LEU A 251 0.22 13.29 -1.46
CA LEU A 251 -0.32 13.88 -0.22
C LEU A 251 -1.14 12.91 0.63
N PRO A 252 -2.12 12.14 0.10
CA PRO A 252 -2.88 11.19 0.91
C PRO A 252 -2.00 10.11 1.55
N VAL A 253 -0.99 9.62 0.84
CA VAL A 253 -0.06 8.61 1.35
C VAL A 253 0.78 9.17 2.50
N ILE A 254 1.30 10.39 2.32
CA ILE A 254 2.08 11.09 3.34
C ILE A 254 1.21 11.31 4.61
N LEU A 255 -0.02 11.78 4.43
CA LEU A 255 -0.95 11.97 5.55
C LEU A 255 -1.22 10.65 6.29
N VAL A 256 -1.60 9.60 5.56
CA VAL A 256 -1.82 8.28 6.16
C VAL A 256 -0.57 7.78 6.88
N TYR A 257 0.62 7.94 6.30
CA TYR A 257 1.87 7.53 6.93
C TYR A 257 2.17 8.30 8.21
N ILE A 258 2.02 9.63 8.23
CA ILE A 258 2.25 10.46 9.43
C ILE A 258 1.38 9.98 10.60
N PHE A 259 0.11 9.69 10.35
CA PHE A 259 -0.78 9.19 11.40
C PHE A 259 -0.53 7.73 11.78
N ALA A 260 -0.11 6.91 10.81
CA ALA A 260 -0.03 5.46 10.95
C ALA A 260 1.38 4.94 11.30
N GLN A 261 2.45 5.74 11.18
CA GLN A 261 3.84 5.31 11.38
C GLN A 261 4.08 4.59 12.71
N LYS A 262 3.42 5.01 13.78
CA LYS A 262 3.54 4.37 15.10
C LYS A 262 3.07 2.91 15.10
N TRP A 263 2.02 2.59 14.34
CA TRP A 263 1.51 1.23 14.23
C TRP A 263 2.38 0.37 13.30
N VAL A 264 2.91 0.97 12.23
CA VAL A 264 3.84 0.29 11.32
C VAL A 264 5.11 -0.13 12.07
N ILE A 265 5.71 0.78 12.84
CA ILE A 265 6.92 0.51 13.63
C ILE A 265 6.62 -0.55 14.70
N ALA A 266 5.51 -0.44 15.43
CA ALA A 266 5.12 -1.40 16.45
C ALA A 266 4.90 -2.82 15.89
N GLY A 267 4.28 -2.93 14.71
CA GLY A 267 4.06 -4.23 14.06
C GLY A 267 5.34 -4.89 13.54
N MET A 268 6.27 -4.10 13.01
CA MET A 268 7.58 -4.60 12.55
C MET A 268 8.44 -5.11 13.72
N THR A 269 8.44 -4.39 14.84
CA THR A 269 9.21 -4.79 16.03
C THR A 269 8.62 -6.01 16.73
N ALA A 270 7.30 -6.16 16.78
CA ALA A 270 6.64 -7.34 17.34
C ALA A 270 6.98 -8.64 16.59
N GLY A 271 7.26 -8.56 15.28
CA GLY A 271 7.74 -9.68 14.46
C GLY A 271 9.22 -10.01 14.64
N ALA A 272 10.04 -9.02 15.01
CA ALA A 272 11.50 -9.18 15.13
C ALA A 272 11.99 -9.71 16.49
N VAL A 273 11.18 -9.59 17.54
CA VAL A 273 11.57 -10.00 18.93
C VAL A 273 11.42 -11.52 19.18
N LYS A 274 11.04 -12.31 18.17
CA LYS A 274 10.92 -13.78 18.27
C LYS A 274 12.07 -14.55 17.63
N GLY A 275 13.25 -13.91 17.44
CA GLY A 275 14.51 -14.56 17.07
C GLY A 275 15.39 -14.77 18.28
#